data_660b9a8becd41c2f9d2f0dac408c20df
#
_entry.id   660b9a8becd41c2f9d2f0dac408c20df
#
_cell.length_a   1.000
_cell.length_b   1.000
_cell.length_c   1.000
_cell.angle_alpha   90.00
_cell.angle_beta   90.00
_cell.angle_gamma   90.00
#
_symmetry.space_group_name_H-M   'P 1'
#
loop_
_entity.id
_entity.type
_entity.pdbx_description
1 polymer ?
#
loop_
_entity_poly.entity_id
_entity_poly.type
_entity_poly.pdbx_seq_one_letter_code
_entity_poly.pdbx_strand_id
1 'polypeptide(L)'
;MRQASRCDPHIKTHKSVWIAQRQIASGAQGVTVSKPSEGISFIQGGVRDLLLAYPIVQPQSVAELLRHAVLHQAKLTLIADRLQGVAAIADACQQQPECDLAVAIKVDVGLHRIGVNPDTDEAVLIAQALQDKGLRFAGLVSHAGHAYGAGNAAAIADVARQETVLMQRVQAKLQAAGFTDCPLSVGSTPTALAAEIAPCMNEIRPGNYALLDLTACRLGLTHVDQLAMSVITRVVAVNDHFRDCGCRVKNAEFG
;
A
#
# COMPACT_ATOMS: atom_id res chain seq x y z
N MET A 1 -13.67 24.09 1.89
CA MET A 1 -13.44 22.96 2.81
C MET A 1 -12.37 22.06 2.19
N ARG A 2 -11.21 21.85 2.83
CA ARG A 2 -10.24 20.84 2.38
C ARG A 2 -10.90 19.49 2.64
N GLN A 3 -11.14 18.70 1.60
CA GLN A 3 -11.59 17.33 1.75
C GLN A 3 -10.40 16.55 2.35
N ALA A 4 -10.58 16.00 3.55
CA ALA A 4 -9.55 15.19 4.17
C ALA A 4 -9.28 13.97 3.28
N SER A 5 -8.02 13.68 2.99
CA SER A 5 -7.65 12.49 2.24
C SER A 5 -8.10 11.24 3.02
N ARG A 6 -8.66 10.26 2.31
CA ARG A 6 -8.96 8.94 2.86
C ARG A 6 -7.68 8.31 3.43
N CYS A 7 -7.77 7.60 4.54
CA CYS A 7 -6.66 6.84 5.10
C CYS A 7 -6.99 5.36 5.13
N ASP A 8 -6.21 4.55 4.40
CA ASP A 8 -6.31 3.10 4.37
C ASP A 8 -4.98 2.47 4.81
N PRO A 9 -4.76 2.35 6.12
CA PRO A 9 -3.47 1.93 6.67
C PRO A 9 -2.99 0.59 6.14
N HIS A 10 -1.69 0.47 5.86
CA HIS A 10 -1.10 -0.80 5.45
C HIS A 10 -0.77 -1.68 6.66
N ILE A 11 -1.51 -2.78 6.82
CA ILE A 11 -1.46 -3.63 8.03
C ILE A 11 -0.28 -4.60 8.07
N LYS A 12 0.55 -4.68 7.03
CA LYS A 12 1.65 -5.66 6.95
C LYS A 12 2.64 -5.57 8.12
N THR A 13 2.72 -4.41 8.78
CA THR A 13 3.65 -4.17 9.90
C THR A 13 3.20 -4.88 11.17
N HIS A 14 1.92 -4.72 11.53
CA HIS A 14 1.39 -5.27 12.78
C HIS A 14 0.61 -6.58 12.60
N LYS A 15 0.00 -6.84 11.45
CA LYS A 15 -0.80 -8.05 11.13
C LYS A 15 -1.83 -8.42 12.20
N SER A 16 -2.38 -7.43 12.88
CA SER A 16 -3.33 -7.57 13.98
C SER A 16 -4.71 -7.05 13.57
N VAL A 17 -5.72 -7.91 13.60
CA VAL A 17 -7.12 -7.54 13.36
C VAL A 17 -7.56 -6.50 14.39
N TRP A 18 -7.16 -6.66 15.65
CA TRP A 18 -7.51 -5.71 16.72
C TRP A 18 -6.97 -4.29 16.43
N ILE A 19 -5.71 -4.17 15.99
CA ILE A 19 -5.15 -2.85 15.61
C ILE A 19 -5.92 -2.28 14.41
N ALA A 20 -6.20 -3.08 13.37
CA ALA A 20 -6.95 -2.62 12.21
C ALA A 20 -8.35 -2.13 12.58
N GLN A 21 -9.06 -2.83 13.46
CA GLN A 21 -10.36 -2.38 13.97
C GLN A 21 -10.26 -1.05 14.74
N ARG A 22 -9.17 -0.84 15.51
CA ARG A 22 -8.89 0.43 16.17
C ARG A 22 -8.62 1.56 15.17
N GLN A 23 -7.87 1.27 14.09
CA GLN A 23 -7.62 2.23 13.02
C GLN A 23 -8.92 2.62 12.32
N ILE A 24 -9.80 1.66 12.02
CA ILE A 24 -11.12 1.91 11.43
C ILE A 24 -12.00 2.73 12.40
N ALA A 25 -12.05 2.37 13.67
CA ALA A 25 -12.78 3.13 14.69
C ALA A 25 -12.25 4.57 14.86
N SER A 26 -10.99 4.82 14.50
CA SER A 26 -10.35 6.15 14.52
C SER A 26 -10.49 6.91 13.20
N GLY A 27 -11.27 6.39 12.22
CA GLY A 27 -11.60 7.08 10.98
C GLY A 27 -10.91 6.55 9.71
N ALA A 28 -10.11 5.48 9.80
CA ALA A 28 -9.67 4.78 8.60
C ALA A 28 -10.88 4.14 7.89
N GLN A 29 -10.94 4.24 6.56
CA GLN A 29 -12.11 3.76 5.82
C GLN A 29 -11.98 2.30 5.41
N GLY A 30 -10.76 1.81 5.29
CA GLY A 30 -10.42 0.44 4.97
C GLY A 30 -9.01 0.12 5.46
N VAL A 31 -8.44 -0.96 4.94
CA VAL A 31 -7.05 -1.33 5.19
C VAL A 31 -6.36 -1.83 3.92
N THR A 32 -5.06 -1.65 3.87
CA THR A 32 -4.23 -2.18 2.80
C THR A 32 -3.49 -3.43 3.27
N VAL A 33 -3.57 -4.51 2.51
CA VAL A 33 -2.89 -5.80 2.75
C VAL A 33 -1.84 -6.08 1.69
N SER A 34 -0.88 -6.97 1.97
CA SER A 34 0.22 -7.30 1.04
C SER A 34 0.09 -8.65 0.36
N LYS A 35 -0.83 -9.51 0.78
CA LYS A 35 -1.06 -10.83 0.17
C LYS A 35 -2.47 -11.34 0.43
N PRO A 36 -2.99 -12.28 -0.41
CA PRO A 36 -4.35 -12.80 -0.29
C PRO A 36 -4.66 -13.40 1.09
N SER A 37 -3.74 -14.18 1.66
CA SER A 37 -3.96 -14.79 2.98
C SER A 37 -4.11 -13.76 4.11
N GLU A 38 -3.42 -12.61 4.04
CA GLU A 38 -3.70 -11.49 4.95
C GLU A 38 -5.11 -10.96 4.73
N GLY A 39 -5.49 -10.70 3.46
CA GLY A 39 -6.83 -10.24 3.11
C GLY A 39 -7.92 -11.14 3.69
N ILE A 40 -7.81 -12.44 3.48
CA ILE A 40 -8.76 -13.44 4.01
C ILE A 40 -8.86 -13.34 5.54
N SER A 41 -7.72 -13.33 6.24
CA SER A 41 -7.70 -13.23 7.71
C SER A 41 -8.38 -11.97 8.23
N PHE A 42 -8.16 -10.83 7.56
CA PHE A 42 -8.76 -9.55 7.96
C PHE A 42 -10.24 -9.47 7.61
N ILE A 43 -10.69 -10.03 6.48
CA ILE A 43 -12.11 -10.17 6.13
C ILE A 43 -12.83 -11.02 7.17
N GLN A 44 -12.29 -12.17 7.53
CA GLN A 44 -12.81 -13.02 8.60
C GLN A 44 -12.83 -12.31 9.95
N GLY A 45 -11.86 -11.44 10.20
CA GLY A 45 -11.78 -10.57 11.37
C GLY A 45 -12.70 -9.35 11.35
N GLY A 46 -13.59 -9.22 10.37
CA GLY A 46 -14.62 -8.19 10.33
C GLY A 46 -14.25 -6.93 9.52
N VAL A 47 -13.10 -6.87 8.88
CA VAL A 47 -12.77 -5.78 7.95
C VAL A 47 -13.61 -5.92 6.67
N ARG A 48 -14.15 -4.80 6.16
CA ARG A 48 -15.12 -4.80 5.05
C ARG A 48 -14.70 -3.97 3.85
N ASP A 49 -13.56 -3.28 3.92
CA ASP A 49 -12.98 -2.54 2.79
C ASP A 49 -11.47 -2.79 2.77
N LEU A 50 -10.97 -3.44 1.71
CA LEU A 50 -9.58 -3.86 1.60
C LEU A 50 -8.99 -3.50 0.23
N LEU A 51 -7.75 -2.98 0.28
CA LEU A 51 -6.89 -2.88 -0.89
C LEU A 51 -5.78 -3.94 -0.79
N LEU A 52 -5.65 -4.81 -1.78
CA LEU A 52 -4.51 -5.72 -1.90
C LEU A 52 -3.42 -5.05 -2.74
N ALA A 53 -2.38 -4.55 -2.09
CA ALA A 53 -1.31 -3.77 -2.71
C ALA A 53 -0.17 -4.62 -3.29
N TYR A 54 -0.51 -5.78 -3.84
CA TYR A 54 0.41 -6.69 -4.54
C TYR A 54 -0.25 -7.24 -5.81
N PRO A 55 0.40 -7.11 -6.99
CA PRO A 55 -0.17 -7.63 -8.23
C PRO A 55 -0.15 -9.15 -8.20
N ILE A 56 -1.28 -9.78 -8.50
CA ILE A 56 -1.44 -11.24 -8.55
C ILE A 56 -1.69 -11.66 -9.97
N VAL A 57 -0.96 -12.68 -10.40
CA VAL A 57 -1.09 -13.28 -11.74
C VAL A 57 -1.60 -14.74 -11.68
N GLN A 58 -1.93 -15.22 -10.50
CA GLN A 58 -2.46 -16.58 -10.26
C GLN A 58 -3.97 -16.51 -10.01
N PRO A 59 -4.83 -16.91 -10.95
CA PRO A 59 -6.29 -16.79 -10.82
C PRO A 59 -6.84 -17.48 -9.57
N GLN A 60 -6.28 -18.62 -9.17
CA GLN A 60 -6.76 -19.39 -8.01
C GLN A 60 -6.62 -18.60 -6.70
N SER A 61 -5.49 -17.90 -6.53
CA SER A 61 -5.24 -17.07 -5.34
C SER A 61 -6.20 -15.86 -5.28
N VAL A 62 -6.55 -15.30 -6.45
CA VAL A 62 -7.56 -14.25 -6.55
C VAL A 62 -8.94 -14.81 -6.23
N ALA A 63 -9.34 -15.92 -6.87
CA ALA A 63 -10.66 -16.52 -6.70
C ALA A 63 -10.96 -16.87 -5.24
N GLU A 64 -9.97 -17.39 -4.49
CA GLU A 64 -10.17 -17.68 -3.07
C GLU A 64 -10.41 -16.41 -2.25
N LEU A 65 -9.66 -15.33 -2.51
CA LEU A 65 -9.88 -14.04 -1.84
C LEU A 65 -11.26 -13.48 -2.17
N LEU A 66 -11.68 -13.53 -3.45
CA LEU A 66 -13.02 -13.08 -3.88
C LEU A 66 -14.13 -13.87 -3.19
N ARG A 67 -13.99 -15.20 -3.09
CA ARG A 67 -14.96 -16.05 -2.38
C ARG A 67 -15.15 -15.62 -0.92
N HIS A 68 -14.07 -15.30 -0.21
CA HIS A 68 -14.16 -14.77 1.15
C HIS A 68 -14.79 -13.38 1.19
N ALA A 69 -14.49 -12.53 0.20
CA ALA A 69 -15.09 -11.20 0.12
C ALA A 69 -16.60 -11.28 -0.06
N VAL A 70 -17.10 -12.15 -0.95
CA VAL A 70 -18.54 -12.39 -1.15
C VAL A 70 -19.19 -12.91 0.13
N LEU A 71 -18.62 -13.95 0.74
CA LEU A 71 -19.15 -14.57 1.96
C LEU A 71 -19.32 -13.57 3.12
N HIS A 72 -18.44 -12.60 3.21
CA HIS A 72 -18.41 -11.60 4.29
C HIS A 72 -18.86 -10.21 3.85
N GLN A 73 -19.37 -10.04 2.63
CA GLN A 73 -19.82 -8.76 2.06
C GLN A 73 -18.73 -7.67 2.13
N ALA A 74 -17.48 -8.05 1.85
CA ALA A 74 -16.36 -7.13 1.83
C ALA A 74 -16.13 -6.57 0.42
N LYS A 75 -15.77 -5.29 0.35
CA LYS A 75 -15.29 -4.62 -0.86
C LYS A 75 -13.82 -4.90 -1.04
N LEU A 76 -13.42 -5.18 -2.26
CA LEU A 76 -12.03 -5.40 -2.61
C LEU A 76 -11.57 -4.40 -3.66
N THR A 77 -10.36 -3.89 -3.46
CA THR A 77 -9.58 -3.26 -4.52
C THR A 77 -8.32 -4.09 -4.73
N LEU A 78 -8.15 -4.62 -5.94
CA LEU A 78 -6.92 -5.28 -6.37
C LEU A 78 -6.07 -4.31 -7.17
N ILE A 79 -4.77 -4.60 -7.34
CA ILE A 79 -3.91 -3.81 -8.21
C ILE A 79 -3.44 -4.62 -9.41
N ALA A 80 -3.30 -3.95 -10.56
CA ALA A 80 -2.66 -4.47 -11.76
C ALA A 80 -1.54 -3.52 -12.21
N ASP A 81 -0.46 -4.08 -12.73
CA ASP A 81 0.66 -3.34 -13.34
C ASP A 81 0.99 -3.90 -14.74
N ARG A 82 0.21 -4.87 -15.23
CA ARG A 82 0.36 -5.50 -16.54
C ARG A 82 -0.91 -6.22 -16.97
N LEU A 83 -1.04 -6.48 -18.27
CA LEU A 83 -2.22 -7.13 -18.85
C LEU A 83 -2.47 -8.55 -18.33
N GLN A 84 -1.39 -9.31 -17.98
CA GLN A 84 -1.55 -10.63 -17.38
C GLN A 84 -2.26 -10.58 -16.02
N GLY A 85 -2.01 -9.53 -15.23
CA GLY A 85 -2.73 -9.31 -13.97
C GLY A 85 -4.22 -9.04 -14.21
N VAL A 86 -4.56 -8.21 -15.21
CA VAL A 86 -5.96 -7.97 -15.60
C VAL A 86 -6.65 -9.25 -16.03
N ALA A 87 -6.00 -10.09 -16.86
CA ALA A 87 -6.55 -11.37 -17.28
C ALA A 87 -6.82 -12.30 -16.10
N ALA A 88 -5.85 -12.44 -15.19
CA ALA A 88 -6.00 -13.30 -14.01
C ALA A 88 -7.15 -12.84 -13.07
N ILE A 89 -7.34 -11.53 -12.93
CA ILE A 89 -8.45 -10.97 -12.15
C ILE A 89 -9.78 -11.24 -12.85
N ALA A 90 -9.85 -11.02 -14.17
CA ALA A 90 -11.06 -11.27 -14.96
C ALA A 90 -11.49 -12.74 -14.89
N ASP A 91 -10.54 -13.68 -15.04
CA ASP A 91 -10.81 -15.12 -14.95
C ASP A 91 -11.34 -15.52 -13.57
N ALA A 92 -10.79 -14.92 -12.49
CA ALA A 92 -11.27 -15.17 -11.14
C ALA A 92 -12.67 -14.57 -10.90
N CYS A 93 -12.98 -13.39 -11.46
CA CYS A 93 -14.30 -12.76 -11.34
C CYS A 93 -15.41 -13.58 -11.99
N GLN A 94 -15.12 -14.34 -13.06
CA GLN A 94 -16.11 -15.23 -13.66
C GLN A 94 -16.63 -16.29 -12.68
N GLN A 95 -15.82 -16.67 -11.69
CA GLN A 95 -16.18 -17.64 -10.63
C GLN A 95 -16.92 -16.99 -9.47
N GLN A 96 -16.81 -15.66 -9.30
CA GLN A 96 -17.38 -14.89 -8.19
C GLN A 96 -17.95 -13.54 -8.69
N PRO A 97 -18.96 -13.56 -9.57
CA PRO A 97 -19.48 -12.34 -10.21
C PRO A 97 -20.15 -11.37 -9.24
N GLU A 98 -20.55 -11.85 -8.06
CA GLU A 98 -21.21 -11.04 -7.02
C GLU A 98 -20.22 -10.21 -6.17
N CYS A 99 -18.90 -10.39 -6.36
CA CYS A 99 -17.92 -9.67 -5.57
C CYS A 99 -17.90 -8.17 -5.92
N ASP A 100 -18.03 -7.31 -4.88
CA ASP A 100 -17.78 -5.87 -5.04
C ASP A 100 -16.28 -5.63 -5.20
N LEU A 101 -15.82 -5.73 -6.45
CA LEU A 101 -14.42 -5.61 -6.83
C LEU A 101 -14.17 -4.39 -7.70
N ALA A 102 -13.06 -3.73 -7.43
CA ALA A 102 -12.46 -2.74 -8.31
C ALA A 102 -10.97 -3.03 -8.51
N VAL A 103 -10.38 -2.47 -9.55
CA VAL A 103 -8.96 -2.66 -9.88
C VAL A 103 -8.29 -1.30 -10.05
N ALA A 104 -7.26 -1.04 -9.26
CA ALA A 104 -6.40 0.12 -9.39
C ALA A 104 -5.14 -0.20 -10.20
N ILE A 105 -4.62 0.77 -10.92
CA ILE A 105 -3.37 0.61 -11.66
C ILE A 105 -2.21 1.03 -10.78
N LYS A 106 -1.23 0.14 -10.63
CA LYS A 106 -0.01 0.42 -9.87
C LYS A 106 0.96 1.23 -10.72
N VAL A 107 1.43 2.37 -10.18
CA VAL A 107 2.44 3.23 -10.83
C VAL A 107 3.78 3.10 -10.09
N ASP A 108 4.87 2.97 -10.85
CA ASP A 108 6.23 3.09 -10.30
C ASP A 108 6.62 4.57 -10.20
N VAL A 109 6.87 5.01 -8.99
CA VAL A 109 7.22 6.41 -8.68
C VAL A 109 8.69 6.56 -8.23
N GLY A 110 9.55 5.59 -8.60
CA GLY A 110 10.97 5.64 -8.33
C GLY A 110 11.51 4.56 -7.37
N LEU A 111 10.65 3.66 -6.87
CA LEU A 111 11.10 2.49 -6.11
C LEU A 111 11.62 1.37 -7.01
N HIS A 112 11.21 1.33 -8.28
CA HIS A 112 11.63 0.36 -9.30
C HIS A 112 11.42 -1.11 -8.88
N ARG A 113 10.28 -1.38 -8.23
CA ARG A 113 9.93 -2.73 -7.77
C ARG A 113 8.78 -3.35 -8.56
N ILE A 114 7.69 -2.63 -8.69
CA ILE A 114 6.47 -3.00 -9.42
C ILE A 114 5.74 -1.72 -9.86
N GLY A 115 4.97 -1.80 -10.92
CA GLY A 115 4.15 -0.70 -11.42
C GLY A 115 4.51 -0.34 -12.86
N VAL A 116 3.56 0.32 -13.52
CA VAL A 116 3.76 0.85 -14.88
C VAL A 116 4.71 2.03 -14.86
N ASN A 117 5.45 2.21 -15.94
CA ASN A 117 6.31 3.38 -16.12
C ASN A 117 5.44 4.62 -16.40
N PRO A 118 5.58 5.73 -15.63
CA PRO A 118 4.81 6.95 -15.83
C PRO A 118 5.01 7.62 -17.20
N ASP A 119 6.12 7.34 -17.87
CA ASP A 119 6.45 7.94 -19.16
C ASP A 119 5.85 7.18 -20.35
N THR A 120 5.37 5.96 -20.16
CA THR A 120 4.71 5.13 -21.19
C THR A 120 3.18 5.26 -21.14
N ASP A 121 2.50 4.64 -22.11
CA ASP A 121 1.04 4.55 -22.17
C ASP A 121 0.49 3.24 -21.59
N GLU A 122 1.33 2.46 -20.88
CA GLU A 122 0.93 1.18 -20.27
C GLU A 122 -0.29 1.32 -19.36
N ALA A 123 -0.41 2.41 -18.59
CA ALA A 123 -1.58 2.65 -17.75
C ALA A 123 -2.88 2.76 -18.55
N VAL A 124 -2.82 3.41 -19.72
CA VAL A 124 -3.98 3.55 -20.62
C VAL A 124 -4.38 2.20 -21.19
N LEU A 125 -3.41 1.40 -21.63
CA LEU A 125 -3.66 0.04 -22.13
C LEU A 125 -4.30 -0.87 -21.07
N ILE A 126 -3.83 -0.77 -19.82
CA ILE A 126 -4.40 -1.53 -18.71
C ILE A 126 -5.83 -1.05 -18.41
N ALA A 127 -6.07 0.26 -18.37
CA ALA A 127 -7.40 0.81 -18.10
C ALA A 127 -8.41 0.38 -19.20
N GLN A 128 -8.00 0.39 -20.45
CA GLN A 128 -8.79 -0.15 -21.56
C GLN A 128 -9.10 -1.63 -21.41
N ALA A 129 -8.07 -2.43 -21.06
CA ALA A 129 -8.26 -3.86 -20.84
C ALA A 129 -9.21 -4.15 -19.64
N LEU A 130 -9.18 -3.33 -18.57
CA LEU A 130 -10.15 -3.42 -17.49
C LEU A 130 -11.59 -3.16 -18.01
N GLN A 131 -11.78 -2.11 -18.80
CA GLN A 131 -13.06 -1.76 -19.38
C GLN A 131 -13.58 -2.88 -20.30
N ASP A 132 -12.73 -3.41 -21.19
CA ASP A 132 -13.08 -4.50 -22.12
C ASP A 132 -13.50 -5.79 -21.39
N LYS A 133 -12.94 -6.01 -20.18
CA LYS A 133 -13.29 -7.15 -19.33
C LYS A 133 -14.46 -6.87 -18.36
N GLY A 134 -15.06 -5.69 -18.41
CA GLY A 134 -16.14 -5.28 -17.49
C GLY A 134 -15.68 -5.11 -16.04
N LEU A 135 -14.38 -4.91 -15.80
CA LEU A 135 -13.81 -4.67 -14.47
C LEU A 135 -13.86 -3.17 -14.13
N ARG A 136 -14.29 -2.85 -12.92
CA ARG A 136 -14.38 -1.47 -12.45
C ARG A 136 -12.99 -0.90 -12.19
N PHE A 137 -12.64 0.21 -12.85
CA PHE A 137 -11.41 0.95 -12.60
C PHE A 137 -11.51 1.75 -11.28
N ALA A 138 -10.50 1.65 -10.42
CA ALA A 138 -10.47 2.28 -9.10
C ALA A 138 -9.47 3.45 -8.99
N GLY A 139 -8.82 3.84 -10.07
CA GLY A 139 -7.80 4.89 -10.06
C GLY A 139 -6.36 4.37 -10.02
N LEU A 140 -5.47 5.20 -9.51
CA LEU A 140 -4.02 4.95 -9.49
C LEU A 140 -3.51 4.72 -8.06
N VAL A 141 -2.57 3.79 -7.92
CA VAL A 141 -1.93 3.45 -6.65
C VAL A 141 -0.42 3.51 -6.78
N SER A 142 0.26 4.22 -5.89
CA SER A 142 1.73 4.26 -5.82
C SER A 142 2.27 3.77 -4.46
N HIS A 143 3.56 3.74 -4.31
CA HIS A 143 4.26 3.56 -3.03
C HIS A 143 5.68 4.11 -3.12
N ALA A 144 5.92 5.25 -2.50
CA ALA A 144 7.22 5.90 -2.42
C ALA A 144 8.12 5.25 -1.34
N GLY A 145 8.39 3.94 -1.50
CA GLY A 145 9.17 3.16 -0.53
C GLY A 145 10.65 3.57 -0.45
N HIS A 146 11.19 4.19 -1.49
CA HIS A 146 12.55 4.72 -1.48
C HIS A 146 12.74 5.89 -0.51
N ALA A 147 11.66 6.52 -0.02
CA ALA A 147 11.70 7.51 1.05
C ALA A 147 12.30 6.97 2.37
N TYR A 148 12.26 5.66 2.60
CA TYR A 148 12.93 5.05 3.75
C TYR A 148 14.48 5.10 3.68
N GLY A 149 15.03 5.31 2.50
CA GLY A 149 16.47 5.53 2.26
C GLY A 149 16.88 7.00 2.18
N ALA A 150 15.95 7.93 2.38
CA ALA A 150 16.26 9.36 2.35
C ALA A 150 17.15 9.75 3.55
N GLY A 151 18.03 10.74 3.34
CA GLY A 151 18.97 11.15 4.38
C GLY A 151 18.38 12.10 5.44
N ASN A 152 17.26 12.77 5.15
CA ASN A 152 16.62 13.77 6.01
C ASN A 152 15.19 14.10 5.57
N ALA A 153 14.48 14.91 6.35
CA ALA A 153 13.10 15.32 6.07
C ALA A 153 12.93 16.08 4.74
N ALA A 154 13.91 16.91 4.34
CA ALA A 154 13.86 17.62 3.05
C ALA A 154 13.89 16.65 1.87
N ALA A 155 14.77 15.64 1.90
CA ALA A 155 14.85 14.60 0.89
C ALA A 155 13.56 13.75 0.85
N ILE A 156 12.92 13.49 1.99
CA ILE A 156 11.59 12.83 2.04
C ILE A 156 10.54 13.70 1.35
N ALA A 157 10.53 15.00 1.60
CA ALA A 157 9.61 15.93 0.96
C ALA A 157 9.82 15.99 -0.57
N ASP A 158 11.07 15.90 -1.04
CA ASP A 158 11.38 15.80 -2.47
C ASP A 158 10.79 14.52 -3.09
N VAL A 159 10.93 13.39 -2.41
CA VAL A 159 10.31 12.12 -2.83
C VAL A 159 8.78 12.24 -2.91
N ALA A 160 8.14 12.86 -1.93
CA ALA A 160 6.69 13.07 -1.93
C ALA A 160 6.24 13.99 -3.08
N ARG A 161 7.00 15.05 -3.39
CA ARG A 161 6.72 15.90 -4.55
C ARG A 161 6.87 15.13 -5.86
N GLN A 162 7.95 14.34 -6.00
CA GLN A 162 8.14 13.49 -7.17
C GLN A 162 7.01 12.49 -7.36
N GLU A 163 6.59 11.80 -6.29
CA GLU A 163 5.43 10.89 -6.31
C GLU A 163 4.19 11.62 -6.84
N THR A 164 3.92 12.83 -6.35
CA THR A 164 2.80 13.66 -6.80
C THR A 164 2.85 13.96 -8.29
N VAL A 165 3.99 14.45 -8.78
CA VAL A 165 4.17 14.82 -10.20
C VAL A 165 3.99 13.61 -11.12
N LEU A 166 4.56 12.47 -10.76
CA LEU A 166 4.46 11.24 -11.56
C LEU A 166 3.02 10.69 -11.59
N MET A 167 2.33 10.70 -10.45
CA MET A 167 0.94 10.27 -10.35
C MET A 167 0.01 11.17 -11.18
N GLN A 168 0.17 12.49 -11.10
CA GLN A 168 -0.60 13.45 -11.91
C GLN A 168 -0.32 13.30 -13.41
N ARG A 169 0.92 12.97 -13.82
CA ARG A 169 1.27 12.70 -15.21
C ARG A 169 0.50 11.52 -15.77
N VAL A 170 0.46 10.40 -15.03
CA VAL A 170 -0.32 9.22 -15.46
C VAL A 170 -1.82 9.51 -15.44
N GLN A 171 -2.30 10.24 -14.42
CA GLN A 171 -3.70 10.67 -14.34
C GLN A 171 -4.12 11.48 -15.58
N ALA A 172 -3.29 12.44 -16.00
CA ALA A 172 -3.57 13.26 -17.18
C ALA A 172 -3.67 12.43 -18.47
N LYS A 173 -2.81 11.42 -18.65
CA LYS A 173 -2.88 10.47 -19.77
C LYS A 173 -4.18 9.68 -19.78
N LEU A 174 -4.60 9.16 -18.61
CA LEU A 174 -5.84 8.43 -18.45
C LEU A 174 -7.07 9.32 -18.72
N GLN A 175 -7.08 10.55 -18.21
CA GLN A 175 -8.14 11.52 -18.46
C GLN A 175 -8.25 11.88 -19.94
N ALA A 176 -7.13 12.07 -20.64
CA ALA A 176 -7.11 12.29 -22.08
C ALA A 176 -7.63 11.08 -22.88
N ALA A 177 -7.50 9.87 -22.34
CA ALA A 177 -8.06 8.64 -22.92
C ALA A 177 -9.52 8.37 -22.50
N GLY A 178 -10.17 9.29 -21.75
CA GLY A 178 -11.59 9.19 -21.37
C GLY A 178 -11.86 8.65 -19.96
N PHE A 179 -10.83 8.27 -19.18
CA PHE A 179 -10.97 7.80 -17.80
C PHE A 179 -10.95 9.00 -16.84
N THR A 180 -12.06 9.74 -16.75
CA THR A 180 -12.14 11.00 -16.00
C THR A 180 -12.18 10.81 -14.48
N ASP A 181 -12.79 9.74 -13.98
CA ASP A 181 -12.77 9.37 -12.56
C ASP A 181 -11.50 8.55 -12.27
N CYS A 182 -10.45 9.23 -11.85
CA CYS A 182 -9.14 8.63 -11.62
C CYS A 182 -8.55 9.13 -10.29
N PRO A 183 -9.03 8.62 -9.14
CA PRO A 183 -8.50 8.98 -7.83
C PRO A 183 -7.06 8.50 -7.65
N LEU A 184 -6.29 9.27 -6.85
CA LEU A 184 -4.88 9.02 -6.56
C LEU A 184 -4.71 8.53 -5.13
N SER A 185 -4.19 7.31 -4.98
CA SER A 185 -3.85 6.68 -3.72
C SER A 185 -2.34 6.54 -3.58
N VAL A 186 -1.75 7.17 -2.57
CA VAL A 186 -0.30 7.37 -2.47
C VAL A 186 0.25 7.03 -1.08
N GLY A 187 1.55 7.08 -0.96
CA GLY A 187 2.24 7.26 0.29
C GLY A 187 2.98 6.05 0.84
N SER A 188 3.84 6.43 1.73
CA SER A 188 4.58 5.59 2.67
C SER A 188 4.55 6.28 4.03
N THR A 189 4.95 5.61 5.11
CA THR A 189 5.00 6.28 6.43
C THR A 189 5.90 7.51 6.42
N PRO A 190 7.13 7.49 5.85
CA PRO A 190 7.96 8.69 5.81
C PRO A 190 7.30 9.86 5.09
N THR A 191 6.73 9.65 3.90
CA THR A 191 6.10 10.74 3.14
C THR A 191 4.84 11.27 3.81
N ALA A 192 4.07 10.41 4.49
CA ALA A 192 2.87 10.82 5.21
C ALA A 192 3.18 11.62 6.50
N LEU A 193 4.34 11.41 7.13
CA LEU A 193 4.74 12.09 8.35
C LEU A 193 5.56 13.36 8.11
N ALA A 194 6.40 13.39 7.07
CA ALA A 194 7.36 14.46 6.83
C ALA A 194 6.92 15.48 5.77
N ALA A 195 5.92 15.18 4.96
CA ALA A 195 5.50 16.03 3.87
C ALA A 195 4.02 16.44 3.98
N GLU A 196 3.70 17.63 3.46
CA GLU A 196 2.31 18.00 3.26
C GLU A 196 1.71 17.14 2.14
N ILE A 197 0.55 16.54 2.42
CA ILE A 197 -0.17 15.74 1.42
C ILE A 197 -0.79 16.69 0.40
N ALA A 198 -0.43 16.52 -0.87
CA ALA A 198 -0.93 17.36 -1.94
C ALA A 198 -2.47 17.26 -2.05
N PRO A 199 -3.19 18.36 -2.27
CA PRO A 199 -4.65 18.38 -2.30
C PRO A 199 -5.30 17.49 -3.37
N CYS A 200 -4.54 17.11 -4.39
CA CYS A 200 -4.99 16.19 -5.44
C CYS A 200 -4.96 14.71 -5.02
N MET A 201 -4.36 14.40 -3.87
CA MET A 201 -4.31 13.03 -3.35
C MET A 201 -5.60 12.69 -2.60
N ASN A 202 -6.27 11.63 -3.04
CA ASN A 202 -7.55 11.20 -2.51
C ASN A 202 -7.38 10.25 -1.33
N GLU A 203 -6.27 9.49 -1.28
CA GLU A 203 -6.02 8.46 -0.29
C GLU A 203 -4.54 8.36 0.07
N ILE A 204 -4.26 8.08 1.36
CA ILE A 204 -2.92 7.78 1.88
C ILE A 204 -2.90 6.40 2.53
N ARG A 205 -1.74 5.70 2.41
CA ARG A 205 -1.58 4.33 2.91
C ARG A 205 -0.31 4.13 3.75
N PRO A 206 -0.15 4.88 4.86
CA PRO A 206 0.97 4.66 5.78
C PRO A 206 0.81 3.30 6.48
N GLY A 207 1.91 2.59 6.72
CA GLY A 207 1.86 1.29 7.38
C GLY A 207 2.62 1.28 8.71
N ASN A 208 3.88 1.67 8.67
CA ASN A 208 4.76 1.59 9.83
C ASN A 208 4.43 2.62 10.93
N TYR A 209 3.63 3.64 10.64
CA TYR A 209 3.28 4.69 11.60
C TYR A 209 2.64 4.14 12.90
N ALA A 210 1.99 2.96 12.82
CA ALA A 210 1.31 2.34 13.95
C ALA A 210 2.27 1.80 15.02
N LEU A 211 3.49 1.43 14.64
CA LEU A 211 4.51 0.88 15.54
C LEU A 211 5.75 1.75 15.58
N LEU A 212 6.12 2.36 14.44
CA LEU A 212 7.38 3.03 14.17
C LEU A 212 8.59 2.10 14.39
N ASP A 213 9.79 2.58 14.13
CA ASP A 213 11.04 1.85 14.33
C ASP A 213 12.24 2.83 14.31
N LEU A 214 13.44 2.29 14.53
CA LEU A 214 14.67 3.08 14.51
C LEU A 214 14.94 3.74 13.15
N THR A 215 14.39 3.23 12.05
CA THR A 215 14.49 3.92 10.75
C THR A 215 13.75 5.25 10.79
N ALA A 216 12.56 5.30 11.40
CA ALA A 216 11.82 6.54 11.59
C ALA A 216 12.58 7.53 12.48
N CYS A 217 13.26 7.04 13.53
CA CYS A 217 14.13 7.88 14.38
C CYS A 217 15.31 8.46 13.60
N ARG A 218 16.01 7.65 12.79
CA ARG A 218 17.13 8.11 11.95
C ARG A 218 16.72 9.15 10.92
N LEU A 219 15.50 9.04 10.42
CA LEU A 219 14.93 10.01 9.48
C LEU A 219 14.43 11.30 10.17
N GLY A 220 14.52 11.39 11.51
CA GLY A 220 14.04 12.52 12.28
C GLY A 220 12.51 12.65 12.34
N LEU A 221 11.78 11.55 12.11
CA LEU A 221 10.32 11.53 12.08
C LEU A 221 9.69 11.24 13.44
N THR A 222 10.48 10.69 14.37
CA THR A 222 10.03 10.31 15.70
C THR A 222 11.22 10.20 16.66
N HIS A 223 10.94 9.96 17.95
CA HIS A 223 11.92 9.68 19.00
C HIS A 223 11.77 8.25 19.49
N VAL A 224 12.84 7.71 20.13
CA VAL A 224 12.88 6.31 20.58
C VAL A 224 11.76 5.98 21.58
N ASP A 225 11.40 6.92 22.45
CA ASP A 225 10.30 6.81 23.42
C ASP A 225 8.91 6.71 22.80
N GLN A 226 8.77 7.02 21.51
CA GLN A 226 7.52 6.92 20.76
C GLN A 226 7.40 5.60 19.97
N LEU A 227 8.41 4.73 20.03
CA LEU A 227 8.34 3.41 19.40
C LEU A 227 7.42 2.50 20.20
N ALA A 228 6.39 1.96 19.54
CA ALA A 228 5.36 1.15 20.21
C ALA A 228 5.80 -0.30 20.47
N MET A 229 6.95 -0.74 19.92
CA MET A 229 7.41 -2.12 20.02
C MET A 229 8.91 -2.16 20.28
N SER A 230 9.33 -3.01 21.22
CA SER A 230 10.72 -3.36 21.46
C SER A 230 10.90 -4.88 21.47
N VAL A 231 12.11 -5.34 21.18
CA VAL A 231 12.46 -6.76 21.23
C VAL A 231 13.41 -6.98 22.42
N ILE A 232 12.96 -7.77 23.39
CA ILE A 232 13.80 -8.20 24.50
C ILE A 232 14.66 -9.36 24.02
N THR A 233 15.96 -9.23 24.16
CA THR A 233 16.93 -10.26 23.78
C THR A 233 18.01 -10.41 24.85
N ARG A 234 18.76 -11.51 24.78
CA ARG A 234 19.92 -11.76 25.66
C ARG A 234 21.19 -11.71 24.84
N VAL A 235 22.20 -11.01 25.35
CA VAL A 235 23.55 -11.09 24.81
C VAL A 235 24.10 -12.48 25.13
N VAL A 236 24.47 -13.24 24.10
CA VAL A 236 24.98 -14.61 24.23
C VAL A 236 26.49 -14.69 24.06
N ALA A 237 27.10 -13.70 23.41
CA ALA A 237 28.54 -13.58 23.26
C ALA A 237 28.97 -12.11 23.19
N VAL A 238 30.12 -11.80 23.77
CA VAL A 238 30.77 -10.49 23.66
C VAL A 238 32.24 -10.73 23.34
N ASN A 239 32.77 -10.02 22.37
CA ASN A 239 34.18 -9.95 22.06
C ASN A 239 34.58 -8.50 21.75
N ASP A 240 35.84 -8.25 21.41
CA ASP A 240 36.37 -6.90 21.20
C ASP A 240 35.76 -6.19 19.98
N HIS A 241 35.10 -6.90 19.08
CA HIS A 241 34.60 -6.37 17.81
C HIS A 241 33.07 -6.39 17.68
N PHE A 242 32.37 -7.28 18.38
CA PHE A 242 30.92 -7.42 18.29
C PHE A 242 30.27 -8.04 19.53
N ARG A 243 28.98 -7.84 19.63
CA ARG A 243 28.10 -8.55 20.57
C ARG A 243 27.13 -9.41 19.78
N ASP A 244 27.05 -10.70 20.08
CA ASP A 244 26.08 -11.59 19.48
C ASP A 244 24.85 -11.70 20.39
N CYS A 245 23.68 -11.51 19.82
CA CYS A 245 22.41 -11.59 20.51
C CYS A 245 21.60 -12.77 20.00
N GLY A 246 20.91 -13.45 20.90
CA GLY A 246 20.13 -14.65 20.60
C GLY A 246 18.96 -14.48 19.64
N CYS A 247 18.76 -13.29 19.05
CA CYS A 247 17.83 -13.07 17.95
C CYS A 247 18.48 -12.22 16.85
N ARG A 248 18.26 -12.58 15.60
CA ARG A 248 18.59 -11.74 14.46
C ARG A 248 17.47 -10.72 14.23
N VAL A 249 17.65 -9.51 14.73
CA VAL A 249 16.80 -8.38 14.36
C VAL A 249 17.53 -7.59 13.28
N LYS A 250 16.96 -7.56 12.08
CA LYS A 250 17.50 -6.73 11.00
C LYS A 250 17.38 -5.26 11.44
N ASN A 251 18.51 -4.55 11.53
CA ASN A 251 18.63 -3.17 11.98
C ASN A 251 18.50 -2.91 13.50
N ALA A 252 18.79 -3.87 14.37
CA ALA A 252 19.00 -3.55 15.77
C ALA A 252 20.34 -2.81 15.93
N GLU A 253 20.30 -1.55 16.30
CA GLU A 253 21.46 -0.83 16.82
C GLU A 253 21.48 -1.04 18.33
N PHE A 254 22.62 -1.52 18.83
CA PHE A 254 22.87 -1.64 20.25
C PHE A 254 23.57 -0.34 20.70
N GLY A 255 22.90 0.45 21.54
CA GLY A 255 23.48 1.58 22.21
C GLY A 255 24.46 1.15 23.31
#